data_7ac3ec36f65c5bfdf3d1afe2d7ef7af0
#
_entry.id   7ac3ec36f65c5bfdf3d1afe2d7ef7af0
#
_cell.length_a   1.000
_cell.length_b   1.000
_cell.length_c   1.000
_cell.angle_alpha   90.00
_cell.angle_beta   90.00
_cell.angle_gamma   90.00
#
_symmetry.space_group_name_H-M   'P 1'
#
loop_
_entity.id
_entity.type
_entity.pdbx_description
1 polymer ?
#
loop_
_entity_poly.entity_id
_entity_poly.type
_entity_poly.pdbx_seq_one_letter_code
_entity_poly.pdbx_strand_id
1 'polypeptide(L)'
;WVRYDVDQLLKFKISTDFDGVYEKGHVEAATWVDLSDKFAFSTGADKTPSGEVSLKEAAGDDPNARIFVAFHHKDEEEAVEKRNDWIVRTFEMDLISPEGFRSNLAKMSTKDWWTAVDCLNPNRNWNVTLQQLVLIGGTNKPTNDDWVISKPVYIRKGTPDKGVSLNSVTSKDYTYTYNTPGVYKVVFDWYDGSNYSQVKLNIEVKE
;
A
#
# COMPACT_ATOMS: atom_id res chain seq x y z
N TRP A 1 -15.24 7.78 -3.15
CA TRP A 1 -16.28 8.75 -3.45
C TRP A 1 -15.69 10.00 -4.09
N VAL A 2 -16.32 10.49 -5.12
CA VAL A 2 -16.02 11.78 -5.74
C VAL A 2 -17.23 12.68 -5.61
N ARG A 3 -16.98 13.96 -5.41
CA ARG A 3 -17.98 15.02 -5.51
C ARG A 3 -17.63 15.90 -6.69
N TYR A 4 -18.63 16.27 -7.46
CA TYR A 4 -18.54 17.08 -8.67
C TYR A 4 -17.98 16.37 -9.91
N ASP A 5 -17.78 15.14 -9.95
CA ASP A 5 -17.37 14.26 -11.09
C ASP A 5 -17.22 15.01 -12.44
N VAL A 6 -16.31 15.99 -12.45
CA VAL A 6 -16.07 16.86 -13.62
C VAL A 6 -14.97 16.29 -14.51
N ASP A 7 -13.98 15.64 -13.88
CA ASP A 7 -12.90 14.91 -14.54
C ASP A 7 -12.34 13.85 -13.62
N GLN A 8 -11.94 12.73 -14.17
CA GLN A 8 -11.33 11.65 -13.41
C GLN A 8 -9.81 11.84 -13.39
N LEU A 9 -9.34 12.64 -12.44
CA LEU A 9 -7.92 12.97 -12.32
C LEU A 9 -7.21 12.20 -11.20
N LEU A 10 -7.96 11.39 -10.42
CA LEU A 10 -7.35 10.56 -9.40
C LEU A 10 -6.69 9.34 -10.01
N LYS A 11 -5.43 9.14 -9.71
CA LYS A 11 -4.62 8.00 -10.12
C LYS A 11 -4.26 7.14 -8.91
N PHE A 12 -4.21 5.82 -9.11
CA PHE A 12 -3.58 4.91 -8.17
C PHE A 12 -2.29 4.38 -8.78
N LYS A 13 -1.19 4.56 -8.10
CA LYS A 13 0.14 4.29 -8.63
C LYS A 13 0.98 3.45 -7.68
N ILE A 14 1.97 2.76 -8.24
CA ILE A 14 2.96 1.97 -7.50
C ILE A 14 4.36 2.36 -7.96
N SER A 15 5.30 2.41 -7.02
CA SER A 15 6.73 2.57 -7.30
C SER A 15 7.55 1.52 -6.58
N THR A 16 8.61 1.05 -7.23
CA THR A 16 9.62 0.15 -6.66
C THR A 16 10.96 0.82 -6.47
N ASP A 17 11.14 2.03 -6.98
CA ASP A 17 12.38 2.82 -6.94
C ASP A 17 12.24 4.13 -6.14
N PHE A 18 11.06 4.49 -5.65
CA PHE A 18 10.91 5.64 -4.75
C PHE A 18 11.78 5.45 -3.51
N ASP A 19 12.58 6.44 -3.17
CA ASP A 19 13.58 6.33 -2.10
C ASP A 19 13.02 6.48 -0.68
N GLY A 20 11.75 6.91 -0.56
CA GLY A 20 11.06 7.10 0.71
C GLY A 20 11.25 8.50 1.31
N VAL A 21 11.79 9.43 0.56
CA VAL A 21 11.84 10.84 0.94
C VAL A 21 10.60 11.55 0.41
N TYR A 22 9.68 11.87 1.30
CA TYR A 22 8.35 12.40 0.96
C TYR A 22 8.39 13.90 0.65
N GLU A 23 9.13 14.23 -0.41
CA GLU A 23 9.29 15.59 -0.91
C GLU A 23 9.10 15.60 -2.44
N LYS A 24 8.60 16.70 -2.98
CA LYS A 24 8.28 16.88 -4.40
C LYS A 24 9.36 16.33 -5.34
N GLY A 25 10.60 16.77 -5.17
CA GLY A 25 11.69 16.39 -6.07
C GLY A 25 11.97 14.88 -6.09
N HIS A 26 11.82 14.20 -4.97
CA HIS A 26 12.00 12.75 -4.84
C HIS A 26 10.82 11.98 -5.44
N VAL A 27 9.59 12.47 -5.25
CA VAL A 27 8.39 11.90 -5.85
C VAL A 27 8.42 12.00 -7.36
N GLU A 28 8.84 13.16 -7.90
CA GLU A 28 8.97 13.39 -9.34
C GLU A 28 10.14 12.61 -9.99
N ALA A 29 11.19 12.31 -9.23
CA ALA A 29 12.34 11.52 -9.70
C ALA A 29 12.05 10.02 -9.77
N ALA A 30 11.09 9.52 -9.01
CA ALA A 30 10.75 8.10 -8.98
C ALA A 30 9.89 7.68 -10.17
N THR A 31 10.01 6.40 -10.53
CA THR A 31 9.17 5.79 -11.55
C THR A 31 7.86 5.29 -10.94
N TRP A 32 6.74 5.74 -11.46
CA TRP A 32 5.41 5.36 -10.99
C TRP A 32 4.62 4.64 -12.09
N VAL A 33 4.25 3.40 -11.82
CA VAL A 33 3.36 2.62 -12.68
C VAL A 33 1.92 2.96 -12.33
N ASP A 34 1.15 3.44 -13.31
CA ASP A 34 -0.27 3.76 -13.15
C ASP A 34 -1.12 2.48 -13.24
N LEU A 35 -1.88 2.19 -12.20
CA LEU A 35 -2.79 1.05 -12.13
C LEU A 35 -4.26 1.49 -12.06
N SER A 36 -4.54 2.74 -12.40
CA SER A 36 -5.88 3.32 -12.27
C SER A 36 -6.93 2.62 -13.12
N ASP A 37 -6.53 2.06 -14.27
CA ASP A 37 -7.38 1.28 -15.16
C ASP A 37 -7.87 -0.05 -14.57
N LYS A 38 -7.23 -0.51 -13.50
CA LYS A 38 -7.60 -1.73 -12.78
C LYS A 38 -8.68 -1.51 -11.70
N PHE A 39 -9.01 -0.26 -11.41
CA PHE A 39 -9.95 0.11 -10.37
C PHE A 39 -11.22 0.74 -10.94
N ALA A 40 -12.35 0.52 -10.25
CA ALA A 40 -13.55 1.31 -10.49
C ALA A 40 -13.53 2.55 -9.59
N PHE A 41 -13.47 3.73 -10.21
CA PHE A 41 -13.60 4.97 -9.48
C PHE A 41 -15.07 5.39 -9.34
N SER A 42 -15.40 6.06 -8.24
CA SER A 42 -16.74 6.61 -8.03
C SER A 42 -17.03 7.72 -9.04
N THR A 43 -18.24 7.74 -9.55
CA THR A 43 -18.83 8.79 -10.39
C THR A 43 -19.89 9.61 -9.62
N GLY A 44 -19.73 9.72 -8.29
CA GLY A 44 -20.61 10.49 -7.42
C GLY A 44 -21.27 9.70 -6.31
N ALA A 45 -21.44 8.39 -6.44
CA ALA A 45 -22.02 7.57 -5.38
C ALA A 45 -21.04 7.36 -4.22
N ASP A 46 -21.52 7.56 -2.99
CA ASP A 46 -20.72 7.27 -1.80
C ASP A 46 -20.52 5.75 -1.63
N LYS A 47 -19.37 5.38 -1.09
CA LYS A 47 -18.99 3.98 -0.83
C LYS A 47 -19.01 3.08 -2.07
N THR A 48 -18.69 3.62 -3.24
CA THR A 48 -18.47 2.84 -4.45
C THR A 48 -17.28 1.90 -4.24
N PRO A 49 -17.45 0.57 -4.35
CA PRO A 49 -16.32 -0.37 -4.28
C PRO A 49 -15.40 -0.19 -5.47
N SER A 50 -14.11 -0.01 -5.24
CA SER A 50 -13.12 0.16 -6.31
C SER A 50 -12.56 -1.16 -6.82
N GLY A 51 -12.84 -2.27 -6.14
CA GLY A 51 -12.32 -3.58 -6.49
C GLY A 51 -11.04 -3.95 -5.76
N GLU A 52 -10.50 -5.11 -6.10
CA GLU A 52 -9.25 -5.67 -5.58
C GLU A 52 -8.27 -5.85 -6.73
N VAL A 53 -7.03 -5.41 -6.56
CA VAL A 53 -6.01 -5.43 -7.60
C VAL A 53 -4.74 -6.08 -7.08
N SER A 54 -4.18 -7.03 -7.86
CA SER A 54 -2.89 -7.62 -7.58
C SER A 54 -1.76 -6.67 -7.98
N LEU A 55 -0.84 -6.42 -7.05
CA LEU A 55 0.36 -5.61 -7.31
C LEU A 55 1.54 -6.44 -7.83
N LYS A 56 1.38 -7.76 -7.99
CA LYS A 56 2.45 -8.70 -8.31
C LYS A 56 3.22 -8.34 -9.59
N GLU A 57 2.51 -8.00 -10.66
CA GLU A 57 3.14 -7.65 -11.94
C GLU A 57 3.93 -6.33 -11.83
N ALA A 58 3.32 -5.32 -11.23
CA ALA A 58 3.95 -4.01 -11.06
C ALA A 58 5.12 -4.04 -10.07
N ALA A 59 5.08 -4.94 -9.09
CA ALA A 59 6.16 -5.16 -8.13
C ALA A 59 7.40 -5.83 -8.73
N GLY A 60 7.26 -6.51 -9.87
CA GLY A 60 8.35 -7.24 -10.50
C GLY A 60 8.79 -8.48 -9.73
N ASP A 61 9.98 -8.97 -10.07
CA ASP A 61 10.51 -10.25 -9.58
C ASP A 61 11.59 -10.13 -8.50
N ASP A 62 11.97 -8.92 -8.11
CA ASP A 62 12.96 -8.72 -7.05
C ASP A 62 12.35 -9.11 -5.68
N PRO A 63 12.87 -10.15 -5.00
CA PRO A 63 12.35 -10.57 -3.70
C PRO A 63 12.62 -9.56 -2.58
N ASN A 64 13.48 -8.59 -2.83
CA ASN A 64 13.82 -7.52 -1.89
C ASN A 64 13.16 -6.19 -2.29
N ALA A 65 12.33 -6.19 -3.32
CA ALA A 65 11.66 -4.98 -3.78
C ALA A 65 10.90 -4.31 -2.64
N ARG A 66 11.15 -3.03 -2.52
CA ARG A 66 10.43 -2.13 -1.64
C ARG A 66 9.37 -1.44 -2.47
N ILE A 67 8.11 -1.63 -2.12
CA ILE A 67 6.98 -1.11 -2.87
C ILE A 67 6.34 0.03 -2.10
N PHE A 68 6.03 1.09 -2.81
CA PHE A 68 5.17 2.16 -2.35
C PHE A 68 3.91 2.23 -3.21
N VAL A 69 2.77 2.44 -2.60
CA VAL A 69 1.53 2.76 -3.31
C VAL A 69 1.13 4.20 -3.05
N ALA A 70 0.51 4.82 -4.00
CA ALA A 70 0.12 6.22 -3.90
C ALA A 70 -1.23 6.50 -4.57
N PHE A 71 -1.98 7.44 -4.00
CA PHE A 71 -2.99 8.17 -4.72
C PHE A 71 -2.39 9.49 -5.18
N HIS A 72 -2.53 9.78 -6.45
CA HIS A 72 -2.05 11.00 -7.08
C HIS A 72 -3.21 11.73 -7.72
N HIS A 73 -3.38 12.97 -7.37
CA HIS A 73 -4.33 13.88 -7.99
C HIS A 73 -3.58 15.03 -8.66
N LYS A 74 -3.91 15.26 -9.91
CA LYS A 74 -3.38 16.38 -10.68
C LYS A 74 -4.50 17.02 -11.48
N ASP A 75 -4.67 18.32 -11.31
CA ASP A 75 -5.53 19.13 -12.15
C ASP A 75 -4.78 19.50 -13.44
N GLU A 76 -5.34 19.18 -14.59
CA GLU A 76 -4.72 19.48 -15.88
C GLU A 76 -5.11 20.85 -16.44
N GLU A 77 -6.29 21.36 -16.06
CA GLU A 77 -6.80 22.62 -16.52
C GLU A 77 -6.70 23.72 -15.45
N GLU A 78 -6.25 24.92 -15.83
CA GLU A 78 -6.09 26.05 -14.92
C GLU A 78 -7.41 26.74 -14.57
N ALA A 79 -8.35 26.81 -15.51
CA ALA A 79 -9.58 27.56 -15.38
C ALA A 79 -10.82 26.68 -15.48
N VAL A 80 -11.17 26.00 -14.40
CA VAL A 80 -12.41 25.23 -14.31
C VAL A 80 -13.32 25.77 -13.23
N GLU A 81 -14.63 25.72 -13.49
CA GLU A 81 -15.63 26.16 -12.53
C GLU A 81 -15.61 25.37 -11.23
N LYS A 82 -15.38 24.04 -11.33
CA LYS A 82 -15.39 23.11 -10.22
C LYS A 82 -14.23 22.14 -10.27
N ARG A 83 -13.73 21.78 -9.10
CA ARG A 83 -12.72 20.75 -8.88
C ARG A 83 -13.30 19.62 -8.04
N ASN A 84 -12.90 18.40 -8.32
CA ASN A 84 -13.35 17.23 -7.58
C ASN A 84 -12.91 17.27 -6.11
N ASP A 85 -13.83 16.88 -5.21
CA ASP A 85 -13.46 16.34 -3.91
C ASP A 85 -13.22 14.85 -4.08
N TRP A 86 -12.09 14.34 -3.63
CA TRP A 86 -11.82 12.92 -3.59
C TRP A 86 -11.79 12.41 -2.15
N ILE A 87 -12.52 11.35 -1.88
CA ILE A 87 -12.55 10.72 -0.56
C ILE A 87 -12.34 9.22 -0.72
N VAL A 88 -11.20 8.74 -0.22
CA VAL A 88 -10.91 7.32 -0.07
C VAL A 88 -11.31 6.91 1.34
N ARG A 89 -12.42 6.15 1.46
CA ARG A 89 -12.99 5.79 2.76
C ARG A 89 -12.41 4.54 3.36
N THR A 90 -12.06 3.60 2.51
CA THR A 90 -11.49 2.33 2.96
C THR A 90 -10.26 1.99 2.11
N PHE A 91 -9.29 1.40 2.74
CA PHE A 91 -8.11 0.86 2.09
C PHE A 91 -7.67 -0.36 2.89
N GLU A 92 -7.38 -1.43 2.19
CA GLU A 92 -6.76 -2.62 2.75
C GLU A 92 -5.68 -3.10 1.80
N MET A 93 -4.59 -3.57 2.36
CA MET A 93 -3.50 -4.21 1.63
C MET A 93 -3.16 -5.52 2.32
N ASP A 94 -3.19 -6.60 1.55
CA ASP A 94 -2.91 -7.94 2.04
C ASP A 94 -1.72 -8.55 1.30
N LEU A 95 -0.93 -9.30 2.02
CA LEU A 95 -0.01 -10.25 1.45
C LEU A 95 -0.73 -11.60 1.31
N ILE A 96 -0.67 -12.19 0.12
CA ILE A 96 -1.26 -13.51 -0.14
C ILE A 96 -0.11 -14.48 -0.39
N SER A 97 -0.01 -15.51 0.45
CA SER A 97 0.98 -16.56 0.26
C SER A 97 0.66 -17.42 -0.97
N PRO A 98 1.62 -18.22 -1.50
CA PRO A 98 1.36 -19.18 -2.58
C PRO A 98 0.24 -20.18 -2.25
N GLU A 99 0.06 -20.50 -0.97
CA GLU A 99 -0.98 -21.40 -0.47
C GLU A 99 -2.34 -20.71 -0.28
N GLY A 100 -2.42 -19.40 -0.56
CA GLY A 100 -3.66 -18.61 -0.46
C GLY A 100 -3.94 -18.00 0.91
N PHE A 101 -3.00 -18.07 1.87
CA PHE A 101 -3.18 -17.40 3.16
C PHE A 101 -3.06 -15.88 3.01
N ARG A 102 -4.02 -15.17 3.57
CA ARG A 102 -4.02 -13.71 3.60
C ARG A 102 -3.46 -13.19 4.93
N SER A 103 -2.52 -12.27 4.85
CA SER A 103 -2.00 -11.52 5.99
C SER A 103 -2.18 -10.03 5.73
N ASN A 104 -2.95 -9.36 6.57
CA ASN A 104 -3.18 -7.93 6.39
C ASN A 104 -1.90 -7.15 6.72
N LEU A 105 -1.42 -6.36 5.78
CA LEU A 105 -0.24 -5.51 5.91
C LEU A 105 -0.62 -4.11 6.39
N ALA A 106 -1.71 -3.58 5.86
CA ALA A 106 -2.19 -2.25 6.21
C ALA A 106 -3.69 -2.10 5.97
N LYS A 107 -4.29 -1.22 6.77
CA LYS A 107 -5.66 -0.74 6.61
C LYS A 107 -5.67 0.78 6.63
N MET A 108 -6.79 1.38 6.24
CA MET A 108 -6.98 2.83 6.39
C MET A 108 -6.65 3.31 7.81
N SER A 109 -6.98 2.53 8.83
CA SER A 109 -6.73 2.85 10.25
C SER A 109 -5.30 2.57 10.74
N THR A 110 -4.40 2.07 9.87
CA THR A 110 -3.00 1.87 10.24
C THR A 110 -2.33 3.21 10.48
N LYS A 111 -1.85 3.42 11.69
CA LYS A 111 -1.25 4.69 12.10
C LYS A 111 -0.01 5.02 11.27
N ASP A 112 0.10 6.30 10.88
CA ASP A 112 1.24 6.84 10.13
C ASP A 112 1.54 6.09 8.82
N TRP A 113 0.53 5.41 8.24
CA TRP A 113 0.69 4.66 7.00
C TRP A 113 0.82 5.56 5.77
N TRP A 114 0.12 6.69 5.77
CA TRP A 114 0.07 7.61 4.67
C TRP A 114 0.80 8.91 4.97
N THR A 115 1.53 9.42 3.98
CA THR A 115 2.15 10.74 4.01
C THR A 115 1.68 11.53 2.80
N ALA A 116 1.13 12.71 3.05
CA ALA A 116 0.76 13.66 1.99
C ALA A 116 1.99 14.44 1.52
N VAL A 117 2.11 14.60 0.20
CA VAL A 117 3.17 15.40 -0.43
C VAL A 117 2.52 16.42 -1.36
N ASP A 118 2.73 17.69 -1.06
CA ASP A 118 2.31 18.83 -1.88
C ASP A 118 3.36 19.09 -2.97
N CYS A 119 2.91 19.08 -4.21
CA CYS A 119 3.77 19.36 -5.35
C CYS A 119 3.48 20.71 -6.02
N LEU A 120 2.33 21.32 -5.76
CA LEU A 120 1.97 22.57 -6.45
C LEU A 120 1.32 23.61 -5.55
N ASN A 121 0.42 23.27 -4.64
CA ASN A 121 -0.38 24.23 -3.91
C ASN A 121 -0.54 23.86 -2.44
N PRO A 122 0.26 24.46 -1.54
CA PRO A 122 0.29 24.09 -0.12
C PRO A 122 -1.02 24.33 0.63
N ASN A 123 -1.92 25.12 0.06
CA ASN A 123 -3.24 25.39 0.66
C ASN A 123 -4.30 24.36 0.28
N ARG A 124 -3.95 23.39 -0.57
CA ARG A 124 -4.84 22.34 -1.03
C ARG A 124 -4.08 21.03 -1.08
N ASN A 125 -4.05 20.32 0.02
CA ASN A 125 -3.31 19.08 0.17
C ASN A 125 -4.22 17.96 0.71
N TRP A 126 -3.79 16.72 0.60
CA TRP A 126 -4.47 15.60 1.19
C TRP A 126 -4.57 15.72 2.71
N ASN A 127 -5.78 15.62 3.23
CA ASN A 127 -6.02 15.44 4.65
C ASN A 127 -6.05 13.95 4.97
N VAL A 128 -5.06 13.49 5.74
CA VAL A 128 -4.87 12.09 6.12
C VAL A 128 -5.40 11.87 7.52
N THR A 129 -6.38 10.97 7.65
CA THR A 129 -6.92 10.54 8.94
C THR A 129 -6.93 9.02 9.03
N LEU A 130 -7.19 8.48 10.22
CA LEU A 130 -7.34 7.03 10.42
C LEU A 130 -8.65 6.47 9.84
N GLN A 131 -9.56 7.32 9.37
CA GLN A 131 -10.85 6.93 8.81
C GLN A 131 -10.92 7.10 7.29
N GLN A 132 -10.15 8.02 6.74
CA GLN A 132 -10.21 8.35 5.31
C GLN A 132 -9.07 9.25 4.87
N LEU A 133 -8.82 9.26 3.55
CA LEU A 133 -8.03 10.27 2.87
C LEU A 133 -8.97 11.22 2.16
N VAL A 134 -8.76 12.52 2.29
CA VAL A 134 -9.63 13.54 1.69
C VAL A 134 -8.80 14.59 0.97
N LEU A 135 -9.09 14.80 -0.30
CA LEU A 135 -8.66 15.98 -1.05
C LEU A 135 -9.88 16.83 -1.38
N ILE A 136 -9.90 18.05 -0.87
CA ILE A 136 -11.04 18.95 -1.06
C ILE A 136 -10.85 19.78 -2.33
N GLY A 137 -11.81 19.67 -3.24
CA GLY A 137 -11.97 20.51 -4.41
C GLY A 137 -12.92 21.68 -4.15
N GLY A 138 -13.92 21.81 -4.99
CA GLY A 138 -14.95 22.86 -4.93
C GLY A 138 -14.86 23.87 -6.06
N THR A 139 -15.54 25.01 -5.92
CA THR A 139 -15.58 26.07 -6.93
C THR A 139 -14.40 27.03 -6.81
N ASN A 140 -13.93 27.54 -7.96
CA ASN A 140 -12.85 28.55 -8.02
C ASN A 140 -11.58 28.17 -7.26
N LYS A 141 -11.22 26.88 -7.27
CA LYS A 141 -9.97 26.40 -6.67
C LYS A 141 -8.84 26.44 -7.69
N PRO A 142 -7.63 26.85 -7.29
CA PRO A 142 -6.47 26.80 -8.16
C PRO A 142 -6.11 25.35 -8.53
N THR A 143 -5.31 25.20 -9.57
CA THR A 143 -4.70 23.91 -9.94
C THR A 143 -3.91 23.31 -8.80
N ASN A 144 -3.87 22.00 -8.76
CA ASN A 144 -3.19 21.23 -7.74
C ASN A 144 -2.46 20.03 -8.36
N ASP A 145 -1.39 19.62 -7.69
CA ASP A 145 -0.65 18.39 -7.98
C ASP A 145 -0.20 17.82 -6.64
N ASP A 146 -0.92 16.82 -6.14
CA ASP A 146 -0.71 16.28 -4.82
C ASP A 146 -0.70 14.77 -4.79
N TRP A 147 0.15 14.27 -3.93
CA TRP A 147 0.31 12.86 -3.67
C TRP A 147 -0.03 12.53 -2.24
N VAL A 148 -0.56 11.33 -2.02
CA VAL A 148 -0.55 10.68 -0.72
C VAL A 148 0.05 9.30 -0.89
N ILE A 149 1.17 9.07 -0.23
CA ILE A 149 2.06 7.92 -0.47
C ILE A 149 2.12 7.08 0.80
N SER A 150 2.07 5.76 0.62
CA SER A 150 2.17 4.80 1.72
C SER A 150 3.57 4.72 2.30
N LYS A 151 3.69 4.12 3.50
CA LYS A 151 4.97 3.54 3.93
C LYS A 151 5.43 2.42 2.99
N PRO A 152 6.73 2.08 2.98
CA PRO A 152 7.24 0.99 2.16
C PRO A 152 6.65 -0.37 2.58
N VAL A 153 6.36 -1.19 1.59
CA VAL A 153 5.98 -2.59 1.75
C VAL A 153 7.07 -3.47 1.15
N TYR A 154 7.50 -4.47 1.87
CA TYR A 154 8.48 -5.44 1.38
C TYR A 154 7.76 -6.71 0.94
N ILE A 155 7.80 -7.01 -0.36
CA ILE A 155 7.27 -8.26 -0.90
C ILE A 155 8.40 -9.27 -0.91
N ARG A 156 8.25 -10.35 -0.14
CA ARG A 156 9.19 -11.46 -0.20
C ARG A 156 8.68 -12.58 -1.08
N LYS A 157 9.51 -13.00 -1.98
CA LYS A 157 9.46 -14.33 -2.58
C LYS A 157 10.31 -15.28 -1.73
N GLY A 158 9.75 -15.74 -0.64
CA GLY A 158 10.31 -16.85 0.12
C GLY A 158 9.17 -17.81 0.38
N THR A 159 9.15 -18.93 -0.30
CA THR A 159 8.26 -20.01 0.05
C THR A 159 8.92 -20.80 1.19
N PRO A 160 8.44 -20.68 2.43
CA PRO A 160 8.78 -21.69 3.42
C PRO A 160 8.17 -23.01 2.95
N ASP A 161 8.90 -24.10 3.09
CA ASP A 161 8.36 -25.45 2.81
C ASP A 161 7.08 -25.71 3.62
N LYS A 162 6.93 -25.02 4.73
CA LYS A 162 5.76 -25.03 5.58
C LYS A 162 5.68 -23.73 6.38
N GLY A 163 4.70 -22.89 6.06
CA GLY A 163 4.44 -21.65 6.80
C GLY A 163 3.28 -21.82 7.77
N VAL A 164 3.40 -21.22 8.94
CA VAL A 164 2.30 -21.09 9.92
C VAL A 164 2.13 -19.61 10.25
N SER A 165 0.93 -19.10 9.99
CA SER A 165 0.58 -17.74 10.38
C SER A 165 0.25 -17.70 11.85
N LEU A 166 1.04 -16.98 12.64
CA LEU A 166 0.80 -16.78 14.06
C LEU A 166 -0.43 -15.91 14.37
N ASN A 167 -0.92 -15.16 13.39
CA ASN A 167 -2.16 -14.37 13.54
C ASN A 167 -3.42 -15.24 13.64
N SER A 168 -3.35 -16.49 13.19
CA SER A 168 -4.44 -17.47 13.30
C SER A 168 -4.32 -18.39 14.51
N VAL A 169 -3.27 -18.25 15.30
CA VAL A 169 -3.01 -19.12 16.47
C VAL A 169 -3.51 -18.42 17.73
N THR A 170 -4.41 -19.05 18.44
CA THR A 170 -4.97 -18.54 19.71
C THR A 170 -3.99 -18.67 20.89
N SER A 171 -2.91 -19.44 20.73
CA SER A 171 -1.84 -19.63 21.71
C SER A 171 -0.60 -18.82 21.34
N LYS A 172 0.07 -18.25 22.35
CA LYS A 172 1.37 -17.58 22.17
C LYS A 172 2.52 -18.55 21.88
N ASP A 173 2.27 -19.84 22.07
CA ASP A 173 3.26 -20.90 21.88
C ASP A 173 2.89 -21.75 20.66
N TYR A 174 3.85 -21.93 19.77
CA TYR A 174 3.74 -22.85 18.65
C TYR A 174 4.74 -23.98 18.82
N THR A 175 4.25 -25.23 18.78
CA THR A 175 5.07 -26.42 18.89
C THR A 175 5.08 -27.18 17.57
N TYR A 176 6.26 -27.53 17.11
CA TYR A 176 6.46 -28.40 15.94
C TYR A 176 7.33 -29.60 16.32
N THR A 177 6.92 -30.78 15.90
CA THR A 177 7.65 -32.03 16.17
C THR A 177 8.37 -32.48 14.89
N TYR A 178 9.67 -32.62 14.97
CA TYR A 178 10.48 -33.21 13.89
C TYR A 178 10.51 -34.72 14.05
N ASN A 179 10.02 -35.42 13.03
CA ASN A 179 9.90 -36.89 13.06
C ASN A 179 11.10 -37.63 12.42
N THR A 180 12.04 -36.89 11.88
CA THR A 180 13.20 -37.45 11.18
C THR A 180 14.47 -36.76 11.66
N PRO A 181 15.55 -37.47 11.97
CA PRO A 181 16.84 -36.86 12.27
C PRO A 181 17.35 -36.04 11.09
N GLY A 182 17.97 -34.90 11.39
CA GLY A 182 18.50 -34.02 10.36
C GLY A 182 18.73 -32.59 10.86
N VAL A 183 19.24 -31.73 9.98
CA VAL A 183 19.42 -30.31 10.27
C VAL A 183 18.32 -29.53 9.57
N TYR A 184 17.51 -28.85 10.36
CA TYR A 184 16.38 -28.06 9.92
C TYR A 184 16.67 -26.58 10.07
N LYS A 185 16.37 -25.81 9.05
CA LYS A 185 16.44 -24.36 9.09
C LYS A 185 15.08 -23.80 9.43
N VAL A 186 14.94 -23.21 10.62
CA VAL A 186 13.73 -22.50 11.04
C VAL A 186 13.92 -21.03 10.80
N VAL A 187 12.94 -20.42 10.17
CA VAL A 187 12.95 -18.99 9.86
C VAL A 187 11.73 -18.37 10.49
N PHE A 188 11.95 -17.37 11.34
CA PHE A 188 10.90 -16.53 11.89
C PHE A 188 10.88 -15.21 11.13
N ASP A 189 9.79 -14.96 10.46
CA ASP A 189 9.55 -13.71 9.77
C ASP A 189 8.60 -12.86 10.60
N TRP A 190 9.03 -11.65 10.91
CA TRP A 190 8.21 -10.67 11.57
C TRP A 190 8.07 -9.40 10.71
N TYR A 191 6.84 -8.91 10.60
CA TYR A 191 6.53 -7.76 9.79
C TYR A 191 5.46 -6.90 10.50
N ASP A 192 5.72 -5.60 10.67
CA ASP A 192 4.82 -4.65 11.32
C ASP A 192 4.17 -3.64 10.34
N GLY A 193 4.21 -3.95 9.05
CA GLY A 193 3.70 -3.06 8.00
C GLY A 193 4.73 -2.06 7.49
N SER A 194 5.80 -1.79 8.23
CA SER A 194 6.87 -0.85 7.84
C SER A 194 8.26 -1.44 7.97
N ASN A 195 8.43 -2.35 8.92
CA ASN A 195 9.71 -2.99 9.21
C ASN A 195 9.58 -4.49 9.00
N TYR A 196 10.62 -5.06 8.49
CA TYR A 196 10.77 -6.48 8.33
C TYR A 196 11.97 -6.97 9.14
N SER A 197 11.78 -8.02 9.90
CA SER A 197 12.84 -8.72 10.63
C SER A 197 12.77 -10.21 10.38
N GLN A 198 13.91 -10.84 10.29
CA GLN A 198 14.03 -12.27 10.13
C GLN A 198 15.04 -12.83 11.13
N VAL A 199 14.62 -13.85 11.87
CA VAL A 199 15.50 -14.65 12.71
C VAL A 199 15.62 -16.04 12.10
N LYS A 200 16.83 -16.53 11.92
CA LYS A 200 17.15 -17.86 11.38
C LYS A 200 17.80 -18.70 12.45
N LEU A 201 17.26 -19.88 12.69
CA LEU A 201 17.81 -20.87 13.60
C LEU A 201 18.08 -22.15 12.83
N ASN A 202 19.18 -22.83 13.15
CA ASN A 202 19.42 -24.20 12.72
C ASN A 202 19.15 -25.13 13.92
N ILE A 203 18.28 -26.11 13.72
CA ILE A 203 17.92 -27.11 14.72
C ILE A 203 18.46 -28.46 14.22
N GLU A 204 19.34 -29.05 15.00
CA GLU A 204 19.81 -30.39 14.76
C GLU A 204 18.94 -31.37 15.55
N VAL A 205 18.27 -32.29 14.84
CA VAL A 205 17.49 -33.37 15.42
C VAL A 205 18.35 -34.63 15.34
N LYS A 206 18.68 -35.21 16.48
CA LYS A 206 19.47 -36.42 16.60
C LYS A 206 18.55 -37.63 16.74
N GLU A 207 19.10 -38.83 16.43
CA GLU A 207 18.43 -40.08 16.69
C GLU A 207 18.17 -40.34 18.18
#